data_1367c8b8a29a602efb4dfe0780373dff
#
_entry.id   1367c8b8a29a602efb4dfe0780373dff
#
_cell.length_a   1.000
_cell.length_b   1.000
_cell.length_c   1.000
_cell.angle_alpha   90.00
_cell.angle_beta   90.00
_cell.angle_gamma   90.00
#
_symmetry.space_group_name_H-M   'P 1'
#
loop_
_entity.id
_entity.type
_entity.pdbx_description
1 polymer ?
#
loop_
_entity_poly.entity_id
_entity_poly.type
_entity_poly.pdbx_seq_one_letter_code
_entity_poly.pdbx_strand_id
1 'polypeptide(L)'
;MIDNEILNVLNEEKERQNNTLEMIASESLQPKFSLELQGSIFNNKTAVGNIGNQRLKGSHVIEKLEVLASNRAKEVFNADYANMFPYSGSMANFCAYSAVCSVGDNILALDPSVGAHQSHGGSKNVSSKIYNFKYFGLNKETLDIDYDKALEIAKEFKPKLIVVGSAAYPRQINYEKLSQIAKSVDACLMADIAHFSGLIAGGVSNNPFPYADIVTASCTKTMCGPHTGFIMCKKEYEERVKNSVYPGNVASLHLQTIAATAYCLERSKTTKFKNLQNKLLKMPLRYLTVL
;
A
#
# COMPACT_ATOMS: atom_id res chain seq x y z
N MET A 1 -36.61 5.98 6.40
CA MET A 1 -36.40 7.25 7.13
C MET A 1 -35.15 7.90 6.55
N ILE A 2 -35.21 9.15 6.13
CA ILE A 2 -34.02 9.91 5.69
C ILE A 2 -33.51 10.63 6.93
N ASP A 3 -32.21 10.47 7.22
CA ASP A 3 -31.54 11.20 8.28
C ASP A 3 -31.09 12.57 7.75
N ASN A 4 -31.80 13.61 8.12
CA ASN A 4 -31.55 14.97 7.63
C ASN A 4 -30.24 15.55 8.15
N GLU A 5 -29.77 15.17 9.32
CA GLU A 5 -28.49 15.65 9.89
C GLU A 5 -27.32 15.11 9.06
N ILE A 6 -27.31 13.82 8.78
CA ILE A 6 -26.29 13.19 7.89
C ILE A 6 -26.37 13.78 6.48
N LEU A 7 -27.59 13.97 5.95
CA LEU A 7 -27.78 14.56 4.62
C LEU A 7 -27.21 15.98 4.52
N ASN A 8 -27.40 16.79 5.56
CA ASN A 8 -26.84 18.15 5.63
C ASN A 8 -25.32 18.12 5.61
N VAL A 9 -24.66 17.31 6.46
CA VAL A 9 -23.20 17.14 6.46
C VAL A 9 -22.68 16.66 5.10
N LEU A 10 -23.36 15.71 4.46
CA LEU A 10 -23.01 15.25 3.13
C LEU A 10 -23.09 16.37 2.07
N ASN A 11 -24.09 17.23 2.15
CA ASN A 11 -24.26 18.35 1.23
C ASN A 11 -23.19 19.43 1.47
N GLU A 12 -22.87 19.74 2.74
CA GLU A 12 -21.77 20.63 3.09
C GLU A 12 -20.42 20.14 2.53
N GLU A 13 -20.12 18.84 2.66
CA GLU A 13 -18.90 18.27 2.09
C GLU A 13 -18.87 18.30 0.55
N LYS A 14 -20.01 18.05 -0.10
CA LYS A 14 -20.10 18.22 -1.57
C LYS A 14 -19.83 19.67 -1.99
N GLU A 15 -20.38 20.63 -1.26
CA GLU A 15 -20.18 22.06 -1.52
C GLU A 15 -18.71 22.44 -1.30
N ARG A 16 -18.11 21.97 -0.20
CA ARG A 16 -16.68 22.15 0.06
C ARG A 16 -15.83 21.64 -1.10
N GLN A 17 -16.02 20.39 -1.53
CA GLN A 17 -15.24 19.79 -2.62
C GLN A 17 -15.46 20.51 -3.96
N ASN A 18 -16.63 21.04 -4.23
CA ASN A 18 -16.91 21.79 -5.46
C ASN A 18 -16.28 23.20 -5.47
N ASN A 19 -16.08 23.80 -4.30
CA ASN A 19 -15.64 25.20 -4.17
C ASN A 19 -14.17 25.34 -3.75
N THR A 20 -13.45 24.22 -3.49
CA THR A 20 -12.06 24.27 -3.03
C THR A 20 -11.15 23.42 -3.93
N LEU A 21 -9.87 23.81 -3.99
CA LEU A 21 -8.82 23.01 -4.57
C LEU A 21 -8.14 22.22 -3.45
N GLU A 22 -8.23 20.89 -3.53
CA GLU A 22 -7.58 20.02 -2.57
C GLU A 22 -6.08 19.95 -2.87
N MET A 23 -5.25 20.43 -1.92
CA MET A 23 -3.80 20.48 -2.04
C MET A 23 -3.08 19.40 -1.21
N ILE A 24 -3.83 18.49 -0.57
CA ILE A 24 -3.26 17.36 0.16
C ILE A 24 -2.84 16.29 -0.84
N ALA A 25 -1.53 16.05 -0.97
CA ALA A 25 -0.95 15.16 -1.98
C ALA A 25 -1.43 13.70 -1.92
N SER A 26 -1.95 13.27 -0.77
CA SER A 26 -2.50 11.92 -0.58
C SER A 26 -3.98 11.79 -0.91
N GLU A 27 -4.66 12.88 -1.25
CA GLU A 27 -6.07 12.86 -1.62
C GLU A 27 -6.27 12.75 -3.12
N SER A 28 -7.30 12.02 -3.54
CA SER A 28 -7.67 11.83 -4.93
C SER A 28 -9.15 11.58 -5.06
N LEU A 29 -9.74 12.08 -6.13
CA LEU A 29 -11.15 11.84 -6.44
C LEU A 29 -11.35 10.43 -6.98
N GLN A 30 -12.26 9.70 -6.36
CA GLN A 30 -12.63 8.36 -6.80
C GLN A 30 -13.55 8.43 -8.04
N PRO A 31 -13.43 7.45 -8.97
CA PRO A 31 -14.41 7.29 -10.03
C PRO A 31 -15.80 7.00 -9.47
N LYS A 32 -16.84 7.51 -10.14
CA LYS A 32 -18.24 7.31 -9.72
C LYS A 32 -18.57 5.83 -9.46
N PHE A 33 -18.18 4.93 -10.36
CA PHE A 33 -18.44 3.50 -10.20
C PHE A 33 -17.72 2.88 -8.99
N SER A 34 -16.55 3.41 -8.58
CA SER A 34 -15.89 3.01 -7.33
C SER A 34 -16.74 3.36 -6.10
N LEU A 35 -17.35 4.54 -6.09
CA LEU A 35 -18.27 4.97 -5.02
C LEU A 35 -19.55 4.14 -4.98
N GLU A 36 -20.13 3.83 -6.17
CA GLU A 36 -21.31 2.96 -6.29
C GLU A 36 -21.04 1.55 -5.75
N LEU A 37 -19.86 0.99 -6.04
CA LEU A 37 -19.46 -0.32 -5.50
C LEU A 37 -19.34 -0.32 -3.98
N GLN A 38 -18.85 0.77 -3.38
CA GLN A 38 -18.75 0.90 -1.92
C GLN A 38 -20.12 1.01 -1.24
N GLY A 39 -21.15 1.54 -1.93
CA GLY A 39 -22.54 1.55 -1.47
C GLY A 39 -23.36 0.32 -1.90
N SER A 40 -22.74 -0.73 -2.45
CA SER A 40 -23.44 -1.86 -3.04
C SER A 40 -23.86 -2.93 -2.03
N ILE A 41 -24.65 -3.90 -2.52
CA ILE A 41 -25.15 -5.05 -1.73
C ILE A 41 -24.02 -5.95 -1.17
N PHE A 42 -22.78 -5.80 -1.62
CA PHE A 42 -21.64 -6.48 -1.02
C PHE A 42 -21.49 -6.19 0.49
N ASN A 43 -22.00 -5.06 0.97
CA ASN A 43 -22.06 -4.75 2.39
C ASN A 43 -22.94 -5.70 3.22
N ASN A 44 -23.89 -6.39 2.60
CA ASN A 44 -24.83 -7.26 3.28
C ASN A 44 -24.27 -8.67 3.56
N LYS A 45 -23.11 -9.03 2.97
CA LYS A 45 -22.53 -10.37 3.11
C LYS A 45 -21.31 -10.33 4.03
N THR A 46 -21.32 -11.16 5.03
CA THR A 46 -20.12 -11.47 5.82
C THR A 46 -19.34 -12.62 5.19
N ALA A 47 -18.06 -12.43 4.93
CA ALA A 47 -17.15 -13.47 4.47
C ALA A 47 -15.97 -13.59 5.43
N VAL A 48 -15.55 -14.82 5.71
CA VAL A 48 -14.49 -15.18 6.65
C VAL A 48 -13.75 -16.39 6.12
N GLY A 49 -12.46 -16.28 5.93
CA GLY A 49 -11.61 -17.35 5.39
C GLY A 49 -10.67 -16.84 4.32
N ASN A 50 -9.84 -17.70 3.80
CA ASN A 50 -9.01 -17.44 2.63
C ASN A 50 -9.69 -17.97 1.35
N ILE A 51 -9.25 -17.52 0.19
CA ILE A 51 -9.67 -18.07 -1.12
C ILE A 51 -9.48 -19.59 -1.09
N GLY A 52 -10.51 -20.34 -1.51
CA GLY A 52 -10.53 -21.81 -1.49
C GLY A 52 -10.87 -22.43 -0.13
N ASN A 53 -11.01 -21.62 0.94
CA ASN A 53 -11.33 -22.11 2.29
C ASN A 53 -12.24 -21.11 3.05
N GLN A 54 -13.34 -20.73 2.43
CA GLN A 54 -14.33 -19.86 3.04
C GLN A 54 -15.14 -20.61 4.11
N ARG A 55 -15.27 -20.03 5.32
CA ARG A 55 -15.92 -20.68 6.45
C ARG A 55 -17.44 -20.51 6.46
N LEU A 56 -17.97 -19.50 5.77
CA LEU A 56 -19.39 -19.19 5.80
C LEU A 56 -20.08 -19.63 4.51
N LYS A 57 -21.29 -20.21 4.63
CA LYS A 57 -22.10 -20.61 3.49
C LYS A 57 -22.48 -19.40 2.63
N GLY A 58 -22.69 -19.62 1.33
CA GLY A 58 -23.04 -18.56 0.38
C GLY A 58 -21.85 -17.68 -0.04
N SER A 59 -20.62 -18.08 0.28
CA SER A 59 -19.40 -17.29 -0.06
C SER A 59 -18.85 -17.55 -1.46
N HIS A 60 -19.42 -18.50 -2.22
CA HIS A 60 -18.92 -18.86 -3.57
C HIS A 60 -18.92 -17.69 -4.60
N VAL A 61 -19.83 -16.71 -4.43
CA VAL A 61 -19.83 -15.51 -5.27
C VAL A 61 -18.75 -14.55 -4.82
N ILE A 62 -18.56 -14.43 -3.51
CA ILE A 62 -17.54 -13.56 -2.91
C ILE A 62 -16.13 -14.05 -3.25
N GLU A 63 -15.92 -15.35 -3.22
CA GLU A 63 -14.65 -15.95 -3.62
C GLU A 63 -14.26 -15.62 -5.07
N LYS A 64 -15.23 -15.54 -5.99
CA LYS A 64 -14.99 -15.05 -7.35
C LYS A 64 -14.47 -13.61 -7.36
N LEU A 65 -15.04 -12.76 -6.50
CA LEU A 65 -14.60 -11.37 -6.37
C LEU A 65 -13.17 -11.28 -5.82
N GLU A 66 -12.85 -12.08 -4.80
CA GLU A 66 -11.51 -12.12 -4.20
C GLU A 66 -10.47 -12.61 -5.20
N VAL A 67 -10.76 -13.68 -5.93
CA VAL A 67 -9.90 -14.22 -7.01
C VAL A 67 -9.69 -13.17 -8.10
N LEU A 68 -10.75 -12.48 -8.52
CA LEU A 68 -10.68 -11.43 -9.54
C LEU A 68 -9.76 -10.29 -9.08
N ALA A 69 -9.95 -9.79 -7.86
CA ALA A 69 -9.15 -8.70 -7.30
C ALA A 69 -7.67 -9.08 -7.16
N SER A 70 -7.40 -10.28 -6.63
CA SER A 70 -6.05 -10.82 -6.48
C SER A 70 -5.35 -10.96 -7.84
N ASN A 71 -6.01 -11.55 -8.83
CA ASN A 71 -5.42 -11.73 -10.17
C ASN A 71 -5.12 -10.39 -10.85
N ARG A 72 -5.99 -9.39 -10.72
CA ARG A 72 -5.74 -8.04 -11.24
C ARG A 72 -4.54 -7.37 -10.58
N ALA A 73 -4.38 -7.51 -9.27
CA ALA A 73 -3.22 -6.96 -8.57
C ALA A 73 -1.92 -7.65 -9.01
N LYS A 74 -1.93 -8.99 -9.13
CA LYS A 74 -0.78 -9.74 -9.64
C LYS A 74 -0.40 -9.30 -11.05
N GLU A 75 -1.36 -9.11 -11.93
CA GLU A 75 -1.12 -8.66 -13.30
C GLU A 75 -0.54 -7.24 -13.34
N VAL A 76 -1.14 -6.30 -12.59
CA VAL A 76 -0.75 -4.88 -12.60
C VAL A 76 0.65 -4.67 -12.03
N PHE A 77 1.01 -5.39 -10.97
CA PHE A 77 2.28 -5.20 -10.25
C PHE A 77 3.32 -6.29 -10.53
N ASN A 78 3.00 -7.30 -11.33
CA ASN A 78 3.86 -8.45 -11.61
C ASN A 78 4.25 -9.22 -10.33
N ALA A 79 3.27 -9.49 -9.48
CA ALA A 79 3.43 -10.22 -8.22
C ALA A 79 2.99 -11.68 -8.36
N ASP A 80 3.59 -12.59 -7.59
CA ASP A 80 3.19 -14.00 -7.58
C ASP A 80 1.91 -14.21 -6.75
N TYR A 81 1.78 -13.48 -5.64
CA TYR A 81 0.63 -13.52 -4.74
C TYR A 81 0.15 -12.12 -4.40
N ALA A 82 -1.16 -11.97 -4.20
CA ALA A 82 -1.79 -10.72 -3.74
C ALA A 82 -3.00 -11.00 -2.86
N ASN A 83 -3.17 -10.20 -1.80
CA ASN A 83 -4.29 -10.26 -0.87
C ASN A 83 -4.87 -8.86 -0.62
N MET A 84 -6.20 -8.74 -0.81
CA MET A 84 -6.94 -7.47 -0.76
C MET A 84 -7.66 -7.25 0.58
N PHE A 85 -7.38 -8.03 1.61
CA PHE A 85 -8.12 -7.99 2.87
C PHE A 85 -7.70 -6.88 3.84
N PRO A 86 -6.45 -6.38 3.85
CA PRO A 86 -6.07 -5.31 4.77
C PRO A 86 -6.95 -4.06 4.59
N TYR A 87 -7.46 -3.51 5.69
CA TYR A 87 -8.38 -2.35 5.67
C TYR A 87 -7.67 -1.02 5.41
N SER A 88 -6.34 -0.98 5.50
CA SER A 88 -5.52 0.20 5.23
C SER A 88 -4.10 -0.18 4.86
N GLY A 89 -3.32 0.76 4.30
CA GLY A 89 -1.89 0.59 4.08
C GLY A 89 -1.13 0.26 5.36
N SER A 90 -1.47 0.91 6.49
CA SER A 90 -0.86 0.60 7.79
C SER A 90 -1.12 -0.83 8.24
N MET A 91 -2.33 -1.34 8.04
CA MET A 91 -2.64 -2.74 8.34
C MET A 91 -1.90 -3.69 7.39
N ALA A 92 -1.78 -3.36 6.11
CA ALA A 92 -0.97 -4.13 5.17
C ALA A 92 0.50 -4.21 5.62
N ASN A 93 1.06 -3.10 6.15
CA ASN A 93 2.40 -3.08 6.75
C ASN A 93 2.49 -4.01 7.97
N PHE A 94 1.48 -3.98 8.85
CA PHE A 94 1.42 -4.89 10.00
C PHE A 94 1.35 -6.35 9.57
N CYS A 95 0.57 -6.67 8.55
CA CYS A 95 0.53 -8.01 7.96
C CYS A 95 1.91 -8.43 7.43
N ALA A 96 2.65 -7.52 6.78
CA ALA A 96 3.99 -7.80 6.30
C ALA A 96 4.96 -8.07 7.46
N TYR A 97 4.92 -7.26 8.51
CA TYR A 97 5.78 -7.44 9.69
C TYR A 97 5.52 -8.79 10.36
N SER A 98 4.27 -9.08 10.69
CA SER A 98 3.91 -10.34 11.37
C SER A 98 4.05 -11.59 10.49
N ALA A 99 4.20 -11.43 9.17
CA ALA A 99 4.52 -12.55 8.28
C ALA A 99 5.97 -13.04 8.41
N VAL A 100 6.91 -12.13 8.76
CA VAL A 100 8.35 -12.43 8.73
C VAL A 100 9.08 -12.18 10.05
N CYS A 101 8.48 -11.40 10.96
CA CYS A 101 9.07 -11.04 12.24
C CYS A 101 8.27 -11.59 13.42
N SER A 102 8.97 -11.94 14.49
CA SER A 102 8.46 -12.18 15.84
C SER A 102 8.53 -10.91 16.67
N VAL A 103 7.78 -10.87 17.79
CA VAL A 103 7.87 -9.76 18.76
C VAL A 103 9.32 -9.58 19.23
N GLY A 104 9.83 -8.34 19.18
CA GLY A 104 11.19 -8.00 19.55
C GLY A 104 12.22 -8.15 18.42
N ASP A 105 11.84 -8.65 17.24
CA ASP A 105 12.77 -8.73 16.14
C ASP A 105 13.18 -7.34 15.62
N ASN A 106 14.35 -7.27 15.01
CA ASN A 106 14.95 -6.08 14.47
C ASN A 106 14.40 -5.75 13.09
N ILE A 107 13.96 -4.51 12.89
CA ILE A 107 13.52 -3.97 11.58
C ILE A 107 14.35 -2.73 11.27
N LEU A 108 14.99 -2.70 10.11
CA LEU A 108 15.67 -1.53 9.58
C LEU A 108 14.75 -0.80 8.62
N ALA A 109 14.47 0.47 8.85
CA ALA A 109 13.53 1.24 8.04
C ALA A 109 14.13 2.56 7.55
N LEU A 110 13.53 3.13 6.48
CA LEU A 110 13.78 4.53 6.14
C LEU A 110 13.25 5.42 7.28
N ASP A 111 14.02 6.43 7.68
CA ASP A 111 13.70 7.29 8.80
C ASP A 111 12.41 8.09 8.56
N PRO A 112 11.44 8.09 9.48
CA PRO A 112 10.25 8.94 9.40
C PRO A 112 10.56 10.44 9.26
N SER A 113 11.70 10.92 9.80
CA SER A 113 12.13 12.32 9.68
C SER A 113 12.48 12.74 8.24
N VAL A 114 12.79 11.78 7.37
CA VAL A 114 13.07 12.02 5.94
C VAL A 114 11.93 11.57 5.03
N GLY A 115 10.74 11.39 5.59
CA GLY A 115 9.50 11.20 4.85
C GLY A 115 8.92 9.79 4.83
N ALA A 116 9.46 8.83 5.60
CA ALA A 116 8.84 7.53 5.75
C ALA A 116 7.51 7.60 6.54
N HIS A 117 6.66 6.59 6.38
CA HIS A 117 5.37 6.57 7.04
C HIS A 117 5.50 6.19 8.53
N GLN A 118 4.59 6.72 9.38
CA GLN A 118 4.59 6.45 10.83
C GLN A 118 4.48 4.95 11.18
N SER A 119 3.87 4.12 10.34
CA SER A 119 3.81 2.67 10.54
C SER A 119 5.17 1.97 10.38
N HIS A 120 6.21 2.67 9.93
CA HIS A 120 7.58 2.17 9.86
C HIS A 120 8.37 2.49 11.13
N GLY A 121 7.81 2.21 12.29
CA GLY A 121 8.48 2.38 13.57
C GLY A 121 8.36 3.77 14.20
N GLY A 122 7.47 4.63 13.72
CA GLY A 122 7.24 5.94 14.33
C GLY A 122 6.96 5.81 15.83
N SER A 123 7.52 6.70 16.65
CA SER A 123 7.57 6.58 18.12
C SER A 123 6.20 6.44 18.81
N LYS A 124 5.14 6.94 18.19
CA LYS A 124 3.76 6.81 18.67
C LYS A 124 2.98 5.66 18.02
N ASN A 125 3.58 4.98 17.05
CA ASN A 125 2.93 3.88 16.34
C ASN A 125 3.13 2.56 17.10
N VAL A 126 2.15 1.68 16.99
CA VAL A 126 2.20 0.35 17.66
C VAL A 126 3.37 -0.50 17.14
N SER A 127 3.85 -0.31 15.91
CA SER A 127 4.99 -1.04 15.36
C SER A 127 6.25 -0.88 16.22
N SER A 128 6.55 0.34 16.69
CA SER A 128 7.70 0.62 17.56
C SER A 128 7.56 0.06 18.98
N LYS A 129 6.36 -0.37 19.37
CA LYS A 129 6.12 -1.04 20.67
C LYS A 129 6.29 -2.56 20.58
N ILE A 130 6.25 -3.12 19.38
CA ILE A 130 6.31 -4.57 19.14
C ILE A 130 7.69 -4.98 18.62
N TYR A 131 8.31 -4.15 17.76
CA TYR A 131 9.57 -4.46 17.09
C TYR A 131 10.65 -3.44 17.43
N ASN A 132 11.92 -3.84 17.31
CA ASN A 132 13.06 -2.96 17.49
C ASN A 132 13.41 -2.29 16.16
N PHE A 133 13.31 -0.96 16.08
CA PHE A 133 13.64 -0.21 14.88
C PHE A 133 14.98 0.50 14.96
N LYS A 134 15.80 0.38 13.92
CA LYS A 134 16.83 1.34 13.54
C LYS A 134 16.51 1.95 12.18
N TYR A 135 17.10 3.09 11.88
CA TYR A 135 16.75 3.86 10.69
C TYR A 135 17.97 4.19 9.86
N PHE A 136 17.81 4.17 8.54
CA PHE A 136 18.72 4.80 7.59
C PHE A 136 18.06 6.06 7.03
N GLY A 137 18.90 7.05 6.67
CA GLY A 137 18.42 8.35 6.20
C GLY A 137 18.84 8.65 4.77
N LEU A 138 19.01 9.95 4.52
CA LEU A 138 19.50 10.48 3.26
C LEU A 138 20.95 10.90 3.39
N ASN A 139 21.70 10.78 2.30
CA ASN A 139 23.01 11.39 2.17
C ASN A 139 22.86 12.91 2.21
N LYS A 140 23.66 13.58 3.03
CA LYS A 140 23.53 15.03 3.31
C LYS A 140 23.88 15.92 2.10
N GLU A 141 24.72 15.42 1.20
CA GLU A 141 25.17 16.18 0.01
C GLU A 141 24.20 15.97 -1.17
N THR A 142 23.84 14.72 -1.44
CA THR A 142 23.02 14.39 -2.61
C THR A 142 21.52 14.41 -2.35
N LEU A 143 21.10 14.30 -1.07
CA LEU A 143 19.72 14.12 -0.63
C LEU A 143 19.05 12.85 -1.20
N ASP A 144 19.86 11.91 -1.68
CA ASP A 144 19.41 10.57 -2.03
C ASP A 144 19.45 9.65 -0.80
N ILE A 145 18.73 8.53 -0.84
CA ILE A 145 18.82 7.49 0.18
C ILE A 145 20.28 7.07 0.32
N ASP A 146 20.79 7.09 1.55
CA ASP A 146 22.16 6.68 1.87
C ASP A 146 22.24 5.15 1.97
N TYR A 147 22.46 4.51 0.83
CA TYR A 147 22.52 3.05 0.71
C TYR A 147 23.76 2.48 1.41
N ASP A 148 24.88 3.22 1.44
CA ASP A 148 26.12 2.77 2.09
C ASP A 148 25.92 2.77 3.61
N LYS A 149 25.32 3.81 4.17
CA LYS A 149 24.94 3.86 5.58
C LYS A 149 23.89 2.82 5.93
N ALA A 150 22.93 2.56 5.05
CA ALA A 150 21.96 1.50 5.23
C ALA A 150 22.63 0.12 5.33
N LEU A 151 23.64 -0.17 4.49
CA LEU A 151 24.42 -1.39 4.54
C LEU A 151 25.22 -1.53 5.84
N GLU A 152 25.89 -0.45 6.28
CA GLU A 152 26.63 -0.42 7.54
C GLU A 152 25.71 -0.78 8.72
N ILE A 153 24.58 -0.08 8.82
CA ILE A 153 23.60 -0.31 9.89
C ILE A 153 23.03 -1.74 9.81
N ALA A 154 22.72 -2.24 8.61
CA ALA A 154 22.19 -3.57 8.42
C ALA A 154 23.17 -4.65 8.93
N LYS A 155 24.47 -4.53 8.63
CA LYS A 155 25.51 -5.47 9.10
C LYS A 155 25.63 -5.49 10.62
N GLU A 156 25.58 -4.33 11.27
CA GLU A 156 25.65 -4.21 12.73
C GLU A 156 24.39 -4.71 13.41
N PHE A 157 23.22 -4.24 12.92
CA PHE A 157 21.92 -4.43 13.57
C PHE A 157 21.28 -5.79 13.27
N LYS A 158 21.66 -6.43 12.15
CA LYS A 158 21.16 -7.73 11.66
C LYS A 158 19.62 -7.79 11.66
N PRO A 159 18.95 -6.93 10.90
CA PRO A 159 17.50 -6.90 10.84
C PRO A 159 16.96 -8.19 10.20
N LYS A 160 15.76 -8.61 10.64
CA LYS A 160 14.96 -9.64 9.95
C LYS A 160 14.23 -9.07 8.74
N LEU A 161 13.95 -7.76 8.77
CA LEU A 161 13.20 -7.06 7.74
C LEU A 161 13.85 -5.70 7.48
N ILE A 162 14.01 -5.38 6.20
CA ILE A 162 14.33 -4.01 5.75
C ILE A 162 13.08 -3.44 5.09
N VAL A 163 12.65 -2.26 5.55
CA VAL A 163 11.44 -1.58 5.06
C VAL A 163 11.81 -0.29 4.37
N VAL A 164 11.34 -0.12 3.15
CA VAL A 164 11.46 1.12 2.41
C VAL A 164 10.11 1.55 1.86
N GLY A 165 9.84 2.82 1.96
CA GLY A 165 8.64 3.46 1.43
C GLY A 165 8.52 4.85 2.01
N SER A 166 7.89 5.75 1.28
CA SER A 166 7.84 7.14 1.69
C SER A 166 6.52 7.80 1.32
N ALA A 167 6.09 8.70 2.22
CA ALA A 167 5.00 9.64 1.96
C ALA A 167 5.51 10.96 1.35
N ALA A 168 6.79 11.30 1.55
CA ALA A 168 7.31 12.62 1.20
C ALA A 168 8.68 12.62 0.49
N TYR A 169 9.35 11.47 0.31
CA TYR A 169 10.58 11.39 -0.46
C TYR A 169 10.26 11.43 -1.97
N PRO A 170 10.68 12.46 -2.72
CA PRO A 170 10.17 12.69 -4.08
C PRO A 170 10.94 11.95 -5.18
N ARG A 171 12.05 11.28 -4.84
CA ARG A 171 12.92 10.65 -5.83
C ARG A 171 12.62 9.15 -5.98
N GLN A 172 13.14 8.55 -7.06
CA GLN A 172 13.04 7.12 -7.29
C GLN A 172 13.86 6.33 -6.25
N ILE A 173 13.28 5.27 -5.73
CA ILE A 173 13.95 4.35 -4.80
C ILE A 173 14.68 3.28 -5.63
N ASN A 174 15.94 3.04 -5.32
CA ASN A 174 16.70 1.94 -5.94
C ASN A 174 16.46 0.64 -5.16
N TYR A 175 15.41 -0.09 -5.54
CA TYR A 175 15.05 -1.36 -4.92
C TYR A 175 16.11 -2.44 -5.12
N GLU A 176 16.88 -2.40 -6.21
CA GLU A 176 17.96 -3.36 -6.48
C GLU A 176 19.07 -3.25 -5.42
N LYS A 177 19.55 -2.02 -5.14
CA LYS A 177 20.53 -1.81 -4.07
C LYS A 177 20.03 -2.28 -2.71
N LEU A 178 18.78 -1.97 -2.37
CA LEU A 178 18.18 -2.43 -1.11
C LEU A 178 18.05 -3.97 -1.06
N SER A 179 17.73 -4.61 -2.17
CA SER A 179 17.71 -6.08 -2.26
C SER A 179 19.09 -6.68 -2.02
N GLN A 180 20.16 -6.08 -2.57
CA GLN A 180 21.53 -6.51 -2.32
C GLN A 180 21.90 -6.37 -0.84
N ILE A 181 21.52 -5.24 -0.21
CA ILE A 181 21.73 -5.02 1.24
C ILE A 181 20.98 -6.09 2.05
N ALA A 182 19.70 -6.30 1.77
CA ALA A 182 18.88 -7.28 2.48
C ALA A 182 19.47 -8.70 2.38
N LYS A 183 19.86 -9.14 1.18
CA LYS A 183 20.50 -10.43 0.93
C LYS A 183 21.82 -10.58 1.67
N SER A 184 22.61 -9.50 1.80
CA SER A 184 23.91 -9.54 2.48
C SER A 184 23.82 -9.83 4.00
N VAL A 185 22.63 -9.66 4.59
CA VAL A 185 22.36 -9.87 6.03
C VAL A 185 21.23 -10.86 6.30
N ASP A 186 20.81 -11.61 5.28
CA ASP A 186 19.70 -12.60 5.35
C ASP A 186 18.37 -11.97 5.84
N ALA A 187 18.09 -10.76 5.39
CA ALA A 187 16.86 -10.04 5.70
C ALA A 187 15.84 -10.10 4.55
N CYS A 188 14.55 -10.07 4.86
CA CYS A 188 13.49 -9.85 3.91
C CYS A 188 13.46 -8.36 3.50
N LEU A 189 13.22 -8.05 2.22
CA LEU A 189 12.99 -6.68 1.75
C LEU A 189 11.49 -6.42 1.54
N MET A 190 10.96 -5.44 2.26
CA MET A 190 9.61 -4.94 2.10
C MET A 190 9.61 -3.55 1.46
N ALA A 191 8.79 -3.36 0.43
CA ALA A 191 8.51 -2.06 -0.16
C ALA A 191 7.07 -1.60 0.12
N ASP A 192 6.91 -0.49 0.83
CA ASP A 192 5.61 0.20 0.95
C ASP A 192 5.46 1.19 -0.19
N ILE A 193 4.60 0.85 -1.15
CA ILE A 193 4.33 1.70 -2.32
C ILE A 193 3.01 2.47 -2.21
N ALA A 194 2.45 2.63 -1.02
CA ALA A 194 1.14 3.23 -0.83
C ALA A 194 0.98 4.60 -1.54
N HIS A 195 2.01 5.44 -1.54
CA HIS A 195 2.01 6.72 -2.25
C HIS A 195 2.28 6.60 -3.76
N PHE A 196 2.97 5.55 -4.19
CA PHE A 196 3.45 5.37 -5.57
C PHE A 196 2.64 4.34 -6.36
N SER A 197 1.69 3.64 -5.73
CA SER A 197 0.95 2.53 -6.34
C SER A 197 0.32 2.89 -7.69
N GLY A 198 -0.28 4.07 -7.83
CA GLY A 198 -0.84 4.53 -9.09
C GLY A 198 0.21 4.87 -10.13
N LEU A 199 1.33 5.48 -9.72
CA LEU A 199 2.46 5.80 -10.62
C LEU A 199 3.10 4.52 -11.16
N ILE A 200 3.27 3.51 -10.31
CA ILE A 200 3.80 2.20 -10.70
C ILE A 200 2.82 1.48 -11.63
N ALA A 201 1.54 1.41 -11.28
CA ALA A 201 0.49 0.83 -12.12
C ALA A 201 0.36 1.55 -13.48
N GLY A 202 0.63 2.85 -13.51
CA GLY A 202 0.67 3.67 -14.72
C GLY A 202 1.94 3.52 -15.55
N GLY A 203 2.95 2.80 -15.05
CA GLY A 203 4.23 2.58 -15.72
C GLY A 203 5.16 3.79 -15.71
N VAL A 204 5.00 4.72 -14.77
CA VAL A 204 5.78 5.97 -14.69
C VAL A 204 6.69 6.05 -13.46
N SER A 205 6.70 5.00 -12.65
CA SER A 205 7.62 4.85 -11.51
C SER A 205 8.13 3.41 -11.43
N ASN A 206 9.27 3.22 -10.76
CA ASN A 206 9.91 1.91 -10.62
C ASN A 206 9.03 0.93 -9.86
N ASN A 207 8.79 -0.24 -10.45
CA ASN A 207 8.14 -1.35 -9.76
C ASN A 207 9.16 -2.01 -8.80
N PRO A 208 8.83 -2.23 -7.52
CA PRO A 208 9.71 -2.92 -6.59
C PRO A 208 9.95 -4.40 -6.95
N PHE A 209 9.02 -5.08 -7.62
CA PHE A 209 9.28 -6.39 -8.19
C PHE A 209 10.21 -6.29 -9.42
N PRO A 210 11.21 -7.14 -9.55
CA PRO A 210 11.44 -8.41 -8.85
C PRO A 210 12.31 -8.32 -7.58
N TYR A 211 12.67 -7.14 -7.11
CA TYR A 211 13.66 -6.96 -6.06
C TYR A 211 13.09 -7.17 -4.64
N ALA A 212 11.94 -6.57 -4.34
CA ALA A 212 11.28 -6.72 -3.05
C ALA A 212 10.63 -8.10 -2.89
N ASP A 213 10.62 -8.61 -1.66
CA ASP A 213 10.03 -9.90 -1.31
C ASP A 213 8.55 -9.74 -0.95
N ILE A 214 8.24 -8.65 -0.23
CA ILE A 214 6.87 -8.27 0.13
C ILE A 214 6.65 -6.81 -0.30
N VAL A 215 5.48 -6.53 -0.85
CA VAL A 215 5.08 -5.18 -1.27
C VAL A 215 3.72 -4.87 -0.67
N THR A 216 3.63 -3.73 0.02
CA THR A 216 2.36 -3.21 0.53
C THR A 216 1.94 -1.96 -0.22
N ALA A 217 0.67 -1.76 -0.37
CA ALA A 217 0.11 -0.69 -1.17
C ALA A 217 -1.20 -0.14 -0.59
N SER A 218 -1.63 1.01 -1.10
CA SER A 218 -2.94 1.59 -0.84
C SER A 218 -3.61 1.95 -2.16
N CYS A 219 -4.92 1.81 -2.20
CA CYS A 219 -5.70 2.18 -3.39
C CYS A 219 -6.14 3.65 -3.39
N THR A 220 -6.12 4.31 -2.24
CA THR A 220 -6.69 5.64 -2.01
C THR A 220 -5.98 6.75 -2.78
N LYS A 221 -4.65 6.76 -2.76
CA LYS A 221 -3.81 7.88 -3.18
C LYS A 221 -3.73 7.99 -4.72
N THR A 222 -2.57 7.78 -5.30
CA THR A 222 -2.35 7.88 -6.76
C THR A 222 -3.15 6.87 -7.59
N MET A 223 -3.66 5.78 -6.99
CA MET A 223 -4.60 4.86 -7.64
C MET A 223 -6.01 5.45 -7.81
N CYS A 224 -6.36 6.50 -7.07
CA CYS A 224 -7.69 7.14 -7.07
C CYS A 224 -8.82 6.15 -6.78
N GLY A 225 -8.65 5.29 -5.79
CA GLY A 225 -9.58 4.22 -5.41
C GLY A 225 -10.06 4.32 -3.96
N PRO A 226 -10.69 3.26 -3.44
CA PRO A 226 -11.25 3.24 -2.09
C PRO A 226 -10.17 3.29 -1.01
N HIS A 227 -10.56 3.71 0.19
CA HIS A 227 -9.73 3.65 1.39
C HIS A 227 -9.49 2.20 1.78
N THR A 228 -8.32 1.67 1.40
CA THR A 228 -7.91 0.31 1.70
C THR A 228 -6.40 0.15 1.56
N GLY A 229 -5.88 -0.97 2.06
CA GLY A 229 -4.56 -1.48 1.75
C GLY A 229 -4.65 -2.81 1.04
N PHE A 230 -3.55 -3.23 0.46
CA PHE A 230 -3.36 -4.59 -0.03
C PHE A 230 -1.89 -4.98 0.07
N ILE A 231 -1.65 -6.28 0.11
CA ILE A 231 -0.32 -6.86 0.25
C ILE A 231 -0.05 -7.84 -0.88
N MET A 232 1.15 -7.81 -1.39
CA MET A 232 1.64 -8.66 -2.47
C MET A 232 2.99 -9.24 -2.08
N CYS A 233 3.34 -10.42 -2.58
CA CYS A 233 4.65 -10.99 -2.31
C CYS A 233 5.11 -11.96 -3.39
N LYS A 234 6.38 -12.35 -3.31
CA LYS A 234 6.94 -13.48 -4.03
C LYS A 234 6.33 -14.80 -3.53
N LYS A 235 6.35 -15.83 -4.37
CA LYS A 235 5.75 -17.13 -4.08
C LYS A 235 6.21 -17.75 -2.77
N GLU A 236 7.46 -17.61 -2.41
CA GLU A 236 8.05 -18.17 -1.19
C GLU A 236 7.48 -17.58 0.11
N TYR A 237 6.89 -16.37 0.06
CA TYR A 237 6.26 -15.71 1.20
C TYR A 237 4.74 -15.90 1.25
N GLU A 238 4.12 -16.51 0.24
CA GLU A 238 2.66 -16.61 0.12
C GLU A 238 1.99 -17.16 1.37
N GLU A 239 2.40 -18.31 1.87
CA GLU A 239 1.74 -18.95 3.04
C GLU A 239 1.93 -18.10 4.32
N ARG A 240 3.10 -17.50 4.51
CA ARG A 240 3.33 -16.62 5.66
C ARG A 240 2.46 -15.37 5.59
N VAL A 241 2.40 -14.71 4.46
CA VAL A 241 1.56 -13.52 4.22
C VAL A 241 0.08 -13.88 4.35
N LYS A 242 -0.37 -14.98 3.76
CA LYS A 242 -1.75 -15.45 3.85
C LYS A 242 -2.19 -15.68 5.30
N ASN A 243 -1.37 -16.35 6.09
CA ASN A 243 -1.67 -16.63 7.50
C ASN A 243 -1.57 -15.38 8.37
N SER A 244 -0.63 -14.49 8.08
CA SER A 244 -0.52 -13.20 8.75
C SER A 244 -1.72 -12.29 8.46
N VAL A 245 -2.24 -12.29 7.24
CA VAL A 245 -3.46 -11.52 6.91
C VAL A 245 -4.65 -12.17 7.60
N TYR A 246 -4.98 -13.40 7.29
CA TYR A 246 -6.09 -14.13 7.90
C TYR A 246 -5.63 -15.50 8.40
N PRO A 247 -5.84 -15.81 9.69
CA PRO A 247 -6.56 -15.04 10.71
C PRO A 247 -5.70 -14.05 11.52
N GLY A 248 -4.46 -13.78 11.13
CA GLY A 248 -3.48 -13.05 11.94
C GLY A 248 -3.89 -11.62 12.30
N ASN A 249 -4.30 -10.83 11.32
CA ASN A 249 -4.59 -9.39 11.51
C ASN A 249 -5.99 -8.97 11.03
N VAL A 250 -6.63 -9.77 10.19
CA VAL A 250 -7.92 -9.45 9.56
C VAL A 250 -8.91 -10.57 9.82
N ALA A 251 -10.17 -10.24 10.09
CA ALA A 251 -11.22 -11.22 10.29
C ALA A 251 -12.39 -11.03 9.30
N SER A 252 -13.18 -9.98 9.46
CA SER A 252 -14.35 -9.71 8.62
C SER A 252 -13.96 -8.89 7.40
N LEU A 253 -14.28 -9.35 6.20
CA LEU A 253 -13.84 -8.72 4.96
C LEU A 253 -14.74 -7.54 4.59
N HIS A 254 -14.15 -6.46 4.09
CA HIS A 254 -14.86 -5.32 3.49
C HIS A 254 -15.08 -5.58 2.00
N LEU A 255 -16.06 -6.39 1.67
CA LEU A 255 -16.30 -6.90 0.31
C LEU A 255 -16.59 -5.80 -0.71
N GLN A 256 -17.32 -4.76 -0.31
CA GLN A 256 -17.58 -3.58 -1.13
C GLN A 256 -16.29 -2.84 -1.49
N THR A 257 -15.33 -2.79 -0.56
CA THR A 257 -14.03 -2.18 -0.77
C THR A 257 -13.15 -3.04 -1.69
N ILE A 258 -13.20 -4.36 -1.54
CA ILE A 258 -12.51 -5.31 -2.44
C ILE A 258 -13.05 -5.15 -3.87
N ALA A 259 -14.37 -5.01 -4.04
CA ALA A 259 -14.98 -4.79 -5.35
C ALA A 259 -14.52 -3.47 -6.01
N ALA A 260 -14.51 -2.39 -5.23
CA ALA A 260 -14.03 -1.09 -5.71
C ALA A 260 -12.53 -1.12 -6.03
N THR A 261 -11.71 -1.84 -5.24
CA THR A 261 -10.28 -2.05 -5.51
C THR A 261 -10.07 -2.85 -6.79
N ALA A 262 -10.81 -3.93 -6.99
CA ALA A 262 -10.74 -4.72 -8.22
C ALA A 262 -11.06 -3.87 -9.47
N TYR A 263 -12.05 -2.99 -9.37
CA TYR A 263 -12.36 -2.04 -10.44
C TYR A 263 -11.20 -1.06 -10.70
N CYS A 264 -10.61 -0.49 -9.65
CA CYS A 264 -9.50 0.47 -9.79
C CYS A 264 -8.24 -0.17 -10.37
N LEU A 265 -7.95 -1.42 -10.02
CA LEU A 265 -6.87 -2.20 -10.63
C LEU A 265 -7.10 -2.41 -12.13
N GLU A 266 -8.32 -2.76 -12.57
CA GLU A 266 -8.64 -2.87 -13.99
C GLU A 266 -8.51 -1.52 -14.71
N ARG A 267 -9.06 -0.47 -14.11
CA ARG A 267 -8.96 0.90 -14.61
C ARG A 267 -7.51 1.33 -14.81
N SER A 268 -6.59 0.90 -13.95
CA SER A 268 -5.18 1.29 -14.01
C SER A 268 -4.47 0.82 -15.30
N LYS A 269 -5.00 -0.20 -15.96
CA LYS A 269 -4.48 -0.70 -17.24
C LYS A 269 -4.84 0.18 -18.43
N THR A 270 -5.83 1.08 -18.28
CA THR A 270 -6.33 1.93 -19.36
C THR A 270 -5.37 3.05 -19.76
N THR A 271 -5.35 3.41 -21.03
CA THR A 271 -4.59 4.55 -21.55
C THR A 271 -4.94 5.86 -20.82
N LYS A 272 -6.23 6.04 -20.48
CA LYS A 272 -6.70 7.23 -19.74
C LYS A 272 -6.02 7.34 -18.35
N PHE A 273 -5.91 6.23 -17.62
CA PHE A 273 -5.24 6.20 -16.32
C PHE A 273 -3.72 6.45 -16.46
N LYS A 274 -3.07 5.77 -17.39
CA LYS A 274 -1.63 5.96 -17.66
C LYS A 274 -1.31 7.43 -18.02
N ASN A 275 -2.14 8.05 -18.85
CA ASN A 275 -2.02 9.46 -19.19
C ASN A 275 -2.22 10.38 -17.96
N LEU A 276 -3.13 10.05 -17.04
CA LEU A 276 -3.29 10.77 -15.78
C LEU A 276 -1.99 10.73 -14.95
N GLN A 277 -1.42 9.52 -14.75
CA GLN A 277 -0.18 9.37 -13.98
C GLN A 277 1.01 10.13 -14.62
N ASN A 278 1.13 10.10 -15.94
CA ASN A 278 2.11 10.90 -16.66
C ASN A 278 1.94 12.43 -16.44
N LYS A 279 0.70 12.91 -16.40
CA LYS A 279 0.41 14.31 -16.11
C LYS A 279 0.80 14.67 -14.67
N LEU A 280 0.51 13.82 -13.69
CA LEU A 280 0.87 14.05 -12.29
C LEU A 280 2.38 14.28 -12.11
N LEU A 281 3.23 13.50 -12.79
CA LEU A 281 4.68 13.71 -12.74
C LEU A 281 5.15 15.01 -13.41
N LYS A 282 4.44 15.47 -14.46
CA LYS A 282 4.83 16.67 -15.22
C LYS A 282 4.31 17.97 -14.60
N MET A 283 3.27 17.93 -13.78
CA MET A 283 2.67 19.12 -13.18
C MET A 283 3.64 19.92 -12.28
N PRO A 284 4.41 19.31 -11.37
CA PRO A 284 5.37 20.06 -10.54
C PRO A 284 6.41 20.82 -11.37
N LEU A 285 6.88 20.24 -12.48
CA LEU A 285 7.85 20.89 -13.38
C LEU A 285 7.25 22.12 -14.06
N ARG A 286 5.96 22.14 -14.37
CA ARG A 286 5.28 23.30 -14.95
C ARG A 286 5.09 24.44 -13.94
N TYR A 287 4.83 24.13 -12.67
CA TYR A 287 4.74 25.16 -11.62
C TYR A 287 6.08 25.82 -11.35
N LEU A 288 7.18 25.05 -11.38
CA LEU A 288 8.55 25.59 -11.20
C LEU A 288 9.02 26.48 -12.35
N THR A 289 8.43 26.37 -13.55
CA THR A 289 8.77 27.21 -14.72
C THR A 289 7.91 28.49 -14.81
N VAL A 290 6.93 28.66 -13.93
CA VAL A 290 6.03 29.83 -13.90
C VAL A 290 6.35 30.76 -12.70
N LEU A 291 7.21 30.33 -11.78
CA LEU A 291 7.78 31.14 -10.69
C LEU A 291 9.17 31.62 -11.05
#